data_b5dc2c533320b0fd0c7203cc11b0a73f
#
_entry.id   b5dc2c533320b0fd0c7203cc11b0a73f
#
_cell.length_a   1.000
_cell.length_b   1.000
_cell.length_c   1.000
_cell.angle_alpha   90.00
_cell.angle_beta   90.00
_cell.angle_gamma   90.00
#
_symmetry.space_group_name_H-M   'P 1'
#
loop_
_entity.id
_entity.type
_entity.pdbx_description
1 polymer ?
#
loop_
_entity_poly.entity_id
_entity_poly.type
_entity_poly.pdbx_seq_one_letter_code
_entity_poly.pdbx_strand_id
1 'polypeptide(L)'
;MNRRILILALAATAVACKEQPRRNADGTPALSYAGQDSLLKQKDSLIAEKTRQLSEQSAIIGDAATSASLISDIDKDLAAVRGLKSQKAAATNAAETEANASSKLEGIQGKVRALISRLNASEARVRKMRQDQLAHAQVDSQQVAQLAEYERSIGEMRATVERQQSEIAVLTQRVDSLSTANTVLIARTTEMSAREDSVFVAVGSEKDLIKRGLIRKEGGTKLMFGRGKTIVAARHLEPAQFQTISKLKDLTINLPDPNKTYRIVTRQDMHFAEPQDPKKGRVKGSLKISDPNAFWGGSKYLILVEQ
;
A
#
# COMPACT_ATOMS: atom_id res chain seq x y z
N MET A 1 16.98 -25.73 27.78
CA MET A 1 18.10 -26.63 28.19
C MET A 1 19.37 -25.79 28.21
N ASN A 2 19.85 -25.54 29.45
CA ASN A 2 20.98 -24.65 29.70
C ASN A 2 22.30 -25.37 29.39
N ARG A 3 23.06 -24.92 28.40
CA ARG A 3 24.47 -25.29 28.23
C ARG A 3 25.33 -24.19 28.81
N ARG A 4 25.80 -24.38 30.03
CA ARG A 4 26.81 -23.59 30.70
C ARG A 4 28.16 -23.83 29.98
N ILE A 5 28.72 -22.78 29.37
CA ILE A 5 30.09 -22.79 28.86
C ILE A 5 31.00 -22.59 30.04
N LEU A 6 31.79 -23.64 30.35
CA LEU A 6 32.79 -23.63 31.40
C LEU A 6 34.02 -22.92 30.83
N ILE A 7 34.26 -21.69 31.25
CA ILE A 7 35.50 -20.97 30.97
C ILE A 7 36.52 -21.42 32.05
N LEU A 8 37.47 -22.24 31.62
CA LEU A 8 38.61 -22.63 32.46
C LEU A 8 39.66 -21.50 32.38
N ALA A 9 39.65 -20.64 33.39
CA ALA A 9 40.74 -19.69 33.62
C ALA A 9 41.93 -20.42 34.25
N LEU A 10 42.97 -20.65 33.46
CA LEU A 10 44.25 -21.17 33.96
C LEU A 10 45.06 -20.00 34.49
N ALA A 11 45.06 -19.81 35.81
CA ALA A 11 45.96 -18.89 36.48
C ALA A 11 47.40 -19.45 36.47
N ALA A 12 48.27 -18.83 35.70
CA ALA A 12 49.71 -19.14 35.72
C ALA A 12 50.36 -18.40 36.90
N THR A 13 50.66 -19.10 37.97
CA THR A 13 51.56 -18.60 39.05
C THR A 13 53.01 -18.68 38.58
N ALA A 14 53.63 -17.54 38.38
CA ALA A 14 55.07 -17.46 38.12
C ALA A 14 55.84 -17.71 39.41
N VAL A 15 56.36 -18.90 39.57
CA VAL A 15 57.42 -19.18 40.58
C VAL A 15 58.76 -18.99 39.91
N ALA A 16 59.49 -17.94 40.29
CA ALA A 16 60.81 -17.69 39.84
C ALA A 16 61.79 -18.59 40.65
N CYS A 17 62.10 -19.76 40.14
CA CYS A 17 63.18 -20.57 40.60
C CYS A 17 64.41 -20.36 39.68
N LYS A 18 65.51 -19.84 40.24
CA LYS A 18 66.83 -19.79 39.62
C LYS A 18 67.37 -21.23 39.51
N GLU A 19 67.12 -21.91 38.39
CA GLU A 19 67.70 -23.23 38.12
C GLU A 19 68.86 -23.14 37.18
N GLN A 20 70.01 -23.78 37.63
CA GLN A 20 71.16 -24.03 36.82
C GLN A 20 70.84 -24.83 35.55
N PRO A 21 71.61 -24.66 34.44
CA PRO A 21 71.34 -25.38 33.20
C PRO A 21 71.49 -26.89 33.41
N ARG A 22 70.35 -27.61 33.44
CA ARG A 22 70.37 -29.06 33.42
C ARG A 22 70.81 -29.51 32.02
N ARG A 23 71.86 -30.32 32.00
CA ARG A 23 72.31 -31.07 30.83
C ARG A 23 71.41 -32.32 30.76
N ASN A 24 70.91 -32.62 29.57
CA ASN A 24 70.23 -33.91 29.31
C ASN A 24 71.23 -35.03 29.47
N ALA A 25 70.81 -36.26 29.79
CA ALA A 25 71.64 -37.41 30.07
C ALA A 25 72.59 -37.83 28.92
N ASP A 26 72.42 -37.30 27.74
CA ASP A 26 73.18 -37.50 26.50
C ASP A 26 74.04 -36.31 26.09
N GLY A 27 74.33 -35.36 27.01
CA GLY A 27 75.26 -34.27 26.79
C GLY A 27 74.83 -33.14 25.88
N THR A 28 73.63 -33.17 25.35
CA THR A 28 73.05 -32.12 24.50
C THR A 28 72.68 -30.92 25.36
N PRO A 29 72.95 -29.66 24.92
CA PRO A 29 72.56 -28.47 25.65
C PRO A 29 71.03 -28.38 25.67
N ALA A 30 70.41 -28.30 26.88
CA ALA A 30 69.09 -27.90 27.04
C ALA A 30 68.88 -26.60 26.23
N LEU A 31 67.77 -26.55 25.41
CA LEU A 31 67.39 -25.42 24.56
C LEU A 31 67.72 -24.11 25.28
N SER A 32 68.59 -23.26 24.68
CA SER A 32 68.92 -21.98 25.22
C SER A 32 67.65 -21.17 25.51
N TYR A 33 67.66 -20.33 26.53
CA TYR A 33 66.55 -19.44 26.87
C TYR A 33 65.99 -18.69 25.64
N ALA A 34 66.83 -18.35 24.66
CA ALA A 34 66.50 -17.77 23.39
C ALA A 34 65.60 -18.71 22.50
N GLY A 35 65.87 -20.05 22.57
CA GLY A 35 65.05 -21.05 21.85
C GLY A 35 63.66 -21.25 22.48
N GLN A 36 63.59 -21.19 23.82
CA GLN A 36 62.30 -21.28 24.53
C GLN A 36 61.44 -20.03 24.30
N ASP A 37 62.03 -18.84 24.31
CA ASP A 37 61.38 -17.58 24.04
C ASP A 37 60.83 -17.50 22.59
N SER A 38 61.62 -18.01 21.63
CA SER A 38 61.21 -18.16 20.24
C SER A 38 60.00 -19.11 20.08
N LEU A 39 60.00 -20.25 20.79
CA LEU A 39 58.92 -21.23 20.76
C LEU A 39 57.63 -20.66 21.42
N LEU A 40 57.78 -19.91 22.52
CA LEU A 40 56.66 -19.23 23.16
C LEU A 40 56.05 -18.19 22.24
N LYS A 41 56.83 -17.33 21.61
CA LYS A 41 56.34 -16.35 20.60
C LYS A 41 55.63 -17.03 19.44
N GLN A 42 56.12 -18.16 18.99
CA GLN A 42 55.50 -18.94 17.92
C GLN A 42 54.14 -19.54 18.35
N LYS A 43 54.05 -20.05 19.59
CA LYS A 43 52.79 -20.52 20.17
C LYS A 43 51.79 -19.39 20.38
N ASP A 44 52.24 -18.24 20.88
CA ASP A 44 51.38 -17.08 21.08
C ASP A 44 50.80 -16.57 19.76
N SER A 45 51.62 -16.51 18.70
CA SER A 45 51.14 -16.15 17.36
C SER A 45 50.15 -17.15 16.80
N LEU A 46 50.34 -18.44 17.04
CA LEU A 46 49.40 -19.47 16.61
C LEU A 46 48.08 -19.40 17.39
N ILE A 47 48.12 -19.15 18.69
CA ILE A 47 46.96 -18.96 19.54
C ILE A 47 46.18 -17.72 19.06
N ALA A 48 46.86 -16.59 18.81
CA ALA A 48 46.22 -15.40 18.30
C ALA A 48 45.54 -15.64 16.95
N GLU A 49 46.19 -16.34 16.04
CA GLU A 49 45.60 -16.69 14.73
C GLU A 49 44.39 -17.63 14.86
N LYS A 50 44.47 -18.68 15.69
CA LYS A 50 43.32 -19.58 15.94
C LYS A 50 42.16 -18.85 16.61
N THR A 51 42.44 -17.94 17.54
CA THR A 51 41.39 -17.12 18.17
C THR A 51 40.72 -16.21 17.16
N ARG A 52 41.48 -15.61 16.24
CA ARG A 52 40.94 -14.81 15.14
C ARG A 52 40.04 -15.64 14.23
N GLN A 53 40.49 -16.81 13.81
CA GLN A 53 39.71 -17.74 12.97
C GLN A 53 38.39 -18.16 13.64
N LEU A 54 38.40 -18.48 14.92
CA LEU A 54 37.21 -18.82 15.69
C LEU A 54 36.25 -17.65 15.78
N SER A 55 36.74 -16.42 15.95
CA SER A 55 35.89 -15.23 15.98
C SER A 55 35.24 -14.95 14.63
N GLU A 56 35.96 -15.13 13.52
CA GLU A 56 35.41 -14.99 12.16
C GLU A 56 34.37 -16.07 11.84
N GLN A 57 34.62 -17.33 12.23
CA GLN A 57 33.61 -18.42 12.10
C GLN A 57 32.36 -18.12 12.91
N SER A 58 32.47 -17.68 14.14
CA SER A 58 31.34 -17.31 14.99
C SER A 58 30.51 -16.17 14.37
N ALA A 59 31.18 -15.19 13.77
CA ALA A 59 30.52 -14.10 13.07
C ALA A 59 29.73 -14.59 11.83
N ILE A 60 30.29 -15.51 11.04
CA ILE A 60 29.60 -16.09 9.87
C ILE A 60 28.36 -16.88 10.31
N ILE A 61 28.47 -17.70 11.37
CA ILE A 61 27.34 -18.46 11.91
C ILE A 61 26.24 -17.51 12.42
N GLY A 62 26.61 -16.44 13.13
CA GLY A 62 25.67 -15.42 13.60
C GLY A 62 24.99 -14.67 12.46
N ASP A 63 25.70 -14.33 11.41
CA ASP A 63 25.14 -13.70 10.22
C ASP A 63 24.22 -14.65 9.45
N ALA A 64 24.55 -15.94 9.34
CA ALA A 64 23.70 -16.93 8.72
C ALA A 64 22.37 -17.12 9.48
N ALA A 65 22.42 -17.24 10.81
CA ALA A 65 21.24 -17.35 11.65
C ALA A 65 20.32 -16.11 11.53
N THR A 66 20.92 -14.91 11.55
CA THR A 66 20.18 -13.66 11.39
C THR A 66 19.59 -13.52 9.99
N SER A 67 20.32 -13.96 8.96
CA SER A 67 19.85 -13.94 7.57
C SER A 67 18.68 -14.90 7.37
N ALA A 68 18.74 -16.08 7.95
CA ALA A 68 17.62 -17.06 7.91
C ALA A 68 16.36 -16.51 8.62
N SER A 69 16.51 -15.82 9.75
CA SER A 69 15.40 -15.14 10.41
C SER A 69 14.79 -14.06 9.54
N LEU A 70 15.62 -13.19 8.92
CA LEU A 70 15.13 -12.15 8.00
C LEU A 70 14.41 -12.73 6.78
N ILE A 71 14.89 -13.83 6.21
CA ILE A 71 14.22 -14.52 5.10
C ILE A 71 12.83 -14.99 5.54
N SER A 72 12.73 -15.61 6.71
CA SER A 72 11.44 -16.06 7.27
C SER A 72 10.47 -14.89 7.50
N ASP A 73 10.95 -13.77 8.00
CA ASP A 73 10.12 -12.58 8.22
C ASP A 73 9.66 -11.94 6.90
N ILE A 74 10.54 -11.91 5.90
CA ILE A 74 10.18 -11.45 4.55
C ILE A 74 9.10 -12.35 3.95
N ASP A 75 9.24 -13.67 4.05
CA ASP A 75 8.25 -14.63 3.53
C ASP A 75 6.88 -14.47 4.21
N LYS A 76 6.85 -14.25 5.53
CA LYS A 76 5.61 -13.94 6.26
C LYS A 76 4.96 -12.64 5.79
N ASP A 77 5.75 -11.58 5.63
CA ASP A 77 5.26 -10.29 5.16
C ASP A 77 4.74 -10.38 3.72
N LEU A 78 5.43 -11.09 2.84
CA LEU A 78 4.97 -11.35 1.46
C LEU A 78 3.66 -12.15 1.45
N ALA A 79 3.53 -13.17 2.29
CA ALA A 79 2.29 -13.94 2.44
C ALA A 79 1.14 -13.03 2.93
N ALA A 80 1.41 -12.12 3.86
CA ALA A 80 0.42 -11.15 4.33
C ALA A 80 -0.04 -10.20 3.20
N VAL A 81 0.88 -9.69 2.39
CA VAL A 81 0.53 -8.84 1.21
C VAL A 81 -0.28 -9.64 0.18
N ARG A 82 0.05 -10.92 -0.06
CA ARG A 82 -0.76 -11.80 -0.92
C ARG A 82 -2.15 -12.05 -0.34
N GLY A 83 -2.26 -12.24 0.98
CA GLY A 83 -3.52 -12.50 1.69
C GLY A 83 -4.49 -11.31 1.68
N LEU A 84 -4.00 -10.08 1.57
CA LEU A 84 -4.85 -8.89 1.43
C LEU A 84 -5.76 -8.96 0.19
N LYS A 85 -5.43 -9.79 -0.81
CA LYS A 85 -6.24 -10.02 -2.01
C LYS A 85 -7.44 -10.93 -1.79
N SER A 86 -7.41 -11.85 -0.84
CA SER A 86 -8.48 -12.83 -0.65
C SER A 86 -9.61 -12.31 0.23
N GLN A 87 -9.38 -11.24 0.99
CA GLN A 87 -10.45 -10.54 1.67
C GLN A 87 -11.14 -9.65 0.63
N LYS A 88 -12.36 -10.02 0.23
CA LYS A 88 -13.32 -9.16 -0.46
C LYS A 88 -13.47 -7.90 0.39
N ALA A 89 -12.65 -6.90 0.10
CA ALA A 89 -12.71 -5.62 0.78
C ALA A 89 -14.09 -5.03 0.51
N ALA A 90 -14.89 -4.89 1.54
CA ALA A 90 -16.05 -4.00 1.48
C ALA A 90 -15.54 -2.67 0.94
N ALA A 91 -16.24 -2.11 -0.05
CA ALA A 91 -15.80 -0.98 -0.87
C ALA A 91 -15.37 0.29 -0.11
N THR A 92 -15.58 0.34 1.20
CA THR A 92 -15.25 1.46 2.07
C THR A 92 -13.76 1.55 2.49
N ASN A 93 -12.98 0.45 2.36
CA ASN A 93 -11.62 0.39 2.89
C ASN A 93 -10.54 0.08 1.84
N ALA A 94 -10.86 0.19 0.54
CA ALA A 94 -9.92 -0.15 -0.53
C ALA A 94 -8.65 0.72 -0.49
N ALA A 95 -8.78 2.03 -0.32
CA ALA A 95 -7.64 2.96 -0.26
C ALA A 95 -6.74 2.69 0.97
N GLU A 96 -7.32 2.38 2.12
CA GLU A 96 -6.59 2.02 3.35
C GLU A 96 -5.84 0.68 3.17
N THR A 97 -6.47 -0.28 2.53
CA THR A 97 -5.87 -1.58 2.21
C THR A 97 -4.67 -1.44 1.26
N GLU A 98 -4.77 -0.56 0.26
CA GLU A 98 -3.69 -0.25 -0.69
C GLU A 98 -2.52 0.46 -0.01
N ALA A 99 -2.81 1.47 0.83
CA ALA A 99 -1.79 2.19 1.60
C ALA A 99 -1.03 1.23 2.54
N ASN A 100 -1.73 0.32 3.20
CA ASN A 100 -1.15 -0.71 4.05
C ASN A 100 -0.29 -1.70 3.24
N ALA A 101 -0.71 -2.10 2.04
CA ALA A 101 0.06 -2.98 1.17
C ALA A 101 1.34 -2.29 0.67
N SER A 102 1.28 -1.03 0.26
CA SER A 102 2.43 -0.22 -0.17
C SER A 102 3.44 -0.05 0.96
N SER A 103 3.01 0.35 2.15
CA SER A 103 3.86 0.50 3.33
C SER A 103 4.56 -0.81 3.73
N LYS A 104 3.84 -1.95 3.67
CA LYS A 104 4.44 -3.26 3.91
C LYS A 104 5.50 -3.61 2.88
N LEU A 105 5.26 -3.36 1.60
CA LEU A 105 6.22 -3.61 0.53
C LEU A 105 7.50 -2.77 0.70
N GLU A 106 7.40 -1.51 1.11
CA GLU A 106 8.55 -0.67 1.45
C GLU A 106 9.35 -1.24 2.63
N GLY A 107 8.66 -1.70 3.68
CA GLY A 107 9.29 -2.37 4.82
C GLY A 107 10.04 -3.65 4.41
N ILE A 108 9.44 -4.46 3.55
CA ILE A 108 10.05 -5.68 2.99
C ILE A 108 11.31 -5.32 2.17
N GLN A 109 11.24 -4.30 1.33
CA GLN A 109 12.41 -3.82 0.56
C GLN A 109 13.56 -3.38 1.47
N GLY A 110 13.26 -2.75 2.61
CA GLY A 110 14.25 -2.41 3.63
C GLY A 110 14.92 -3.65 4.21
N LYS A 111 14.15 -4.67 4.58
CA LYS A 111 14.67 -5.95 5.09
C LYS A 111 15.53 -6.68 4.05
N VAL A 112 15.13 -6.69 2.79
CA VAL A 112 15.90 -7.29 1.69
C VAL A 112 17.25 -6.59 1.51
N ARG A 113 17.28 -5.25 1.55
CA ARG A 113 18.54 -4.50 1.48
C ARG A 113 19.47 -4.83 2.64
N ALA A 114 18.96 -4.93 3.87
CA ALA A 114 19.72 -5.31 5.03
C ALA A 114 20.29 -6.74 4.90
N LEU A 115 19.50 -7.66 4.38
CA LEU A 115 19.88 -9.05 4.13
C LEU A 115 21.00 -9.12 3.08
N ILE A 116 20.91 -8.41 1.97
CA ILE A 116 21.96 -8.34 0.95
C ILE A 116 23.26 -7.82 1.52
N SER A 117 23.21 -6.77 2.34
CA SER A 117 24.40 -6.20 3.00
C SER A 117 25.09 -7.25 3.89
N ARG A 118 24.32 -8.01 4.68
CA ARG A 118 24.84 -9.08 5.53
C ARG A 118 25.44 -10.22 4.73
N LEU A 119 24.77 -10.68 3.67
CA LEU A 119 25.30 -11.73 2.80
C LEU A 119 26.60 -11.32 2.12
N ASN A 120 26.71 -10.06 1.67
CA ASN A 120 27.96 -9.54 1.11
C ASN A 120 29.11 -9.51 2.16
N ALA A 121 28.80 -9.11 3.39
CA ALA A 121 29.79 -9.12 4.47
C ALA A 121 30.25 -10.56 4.82
N SER A 122 29.31 -11.52 4.92
CA SER A 122 29.62 -12.93 5.13
C SER A 122 30.48 -13.51 4.01
N GLU A 123 30.13 -13.23 2.76
CA GLU A 123 30.90 -13.67 1.60
C GLU A 123 32.33 -13.11 1.61
N ALA A 124 32.50 -11.85 1.96
CA ALA A 124 33.81 -11.25 2.09
C ALA A 124 34.68 -11.92 3.18
N ARG A 125 34.05 -12.28 4.32
CA ARG A 125 34.73 -13.02 5.40
C ARG A 125 35.14 -14.42 4.94
N VAL A 126 34.25 -15.15 4.28
CA VAL A 126 34.54 -16.50 3.76
C VAL A 126 35.68 -16.46 2.73
N ARG A 127 35.63 -15.51 1.81
CA ARG A 127 36.71 -15.31 0.83
C ARG A 127 38.05 -15.03 1.52
N LYS A 128 38.07 -14.17 2.55
CA LYS A 128 39.28 -13.86 3.31
C LYS A 128 39.82 -15.10 4.03
N MET A 129 38.96 -15.84 4.73
CA MET A 129 39.35 -17.09 5.40
C MET A 129 39.94 -18.09 4.43
N ARG A 130 39.36 -18.21 3.21
CA ARG A 130 39.91 -19.06 2.15
C ARG A 130 41.26 -18.62 1.66
N GLN A 131 41.49 -17.30 1.52
CA GLN A 131 42.81 -16.76 1.14
C GLN A 131 43.84 -17.02 2.24
N ASP A 132 43.48 -16.78 3.50
CA ASP A 132 44.36 -17.04 4.63
C ASP A 132 44.73 -18.53 4.69
N GLN A 133 43.79 -19.43 4.42
CA GLN A 133 43.99 -20.87 4.42
C GLN A 133 44.93 -21.33 3.29
N LEU A 134 44.82 -20.72 2.11
CA LEU A 134 45.75 -21.01 0.98
C LEU A 134 47.18 -20.50 1.24
N ALA A 135 47.34 -19.48 2.07
CA ALA A 135 48.62 -18.94 2.44
C ALA A 135 49.38 -19.80 3.49
N HIS A 136 48.67 -20.70 4.20
CA HIS A 136 49.25 -21.58 5.20
C HIS A 136 49.65 -22.92 4.58
N ALA A 137 50.88 -23.36 4.84
CA ALA A 137 51.44 -24.62 4.27
C ALA A 137 50.73 -25.91 4.75
N GLN A 138 49.97 -25.84 5.82
CA GLN A 138 49.14 -26.95 6.33
C GLN A 138 47.67 -26.64 6.12
N VAL A 139 47.10 -27.28 5.12
CA VAL A 139 45.65 -27.17 4.80
C VAL A 139 44.90 -28.14 5.71
N ASP A 140 44.07 -27.61 6.61
CA ASP A 140 43.15 -28.42 7.42
C ASP A 140 41.91 -28.76 6.58
N SER A 141 41.78 -30.02 6.21
CA SER A 141 40.68 -30.52 5.38
C SER A 141 39.30 -30.30 5.99
N GLN A 142 39.21 -30.27 7.33
CA GLN A 142 37.96 -29.99 8.03
C GLN A 142 37.56 -28.51 7.89
N GLN A 143 38.51 -27.58 7.93
CA GLN A 143 38.24 -26.17 7.68
C GLN A 143 37.85 -25.90 6.23
N VAL A 144 38.45 -26.61 5.26
CA VAL A 144 38.06 -26.52 3.84
C VAL A 144 36.60 -26.94 3.65
N ALA A 145 36.20 -28.05 4.26
CA ALA A 145 34.84 -28.55 4.18
C ALA A 145 33.82 -27.55 4.82
N GLN A 146 34.17 -26.95 5.96
CA GLN A 146 33.33 -25.93 6.60
C GLN A 146 33.18 -24.68 5.76
N LEU A 147 34.24 -24.19 5.13
CA LEU A 147 34.18 -23.02 4.23
C LEU A 147 33.32 -23.30 3.00
N ALA A 148 33.43 -24.49 2.40
CA ALA A 148 32.58 -24.90 1.30
C ALA A 148 31.09 -24.95 1.68
N GLU A 149 30.78 -25.40 2.90
CA GLU A 149 29.43 -25.40 3.43
C GLU A 149 28.89 -23.97 3.64
N TYR A 150 29.71 -23.05 4.15
CA TYR A 150 29.32 -21.64 4.27
C TYR A 150 29.09 -20.99 2.91
N GLU A 151 29.97 -21.24 1.92
CA GLU A 151 29.79 -20.76 0.54
C GLU A 151 28.47 -21.26 -0.05
N ARG A 152 28.14 -22.54 0.14
CA ARG A 152 26.88 -23.14 -0.31
C ARG A 152 25.67 -22.46 0.35
N SER A 153 25.68 -22.32 1.65
CA SER A 153 24.61 -21.68 2.42
C SER A 153 24.37 -20.24 1.98
N ILE A 154 25.44 -19.46 1.80
CA ILE A 154 25.35 -18.08 1.28
C ILE A 154 24.76 -18.07 -0.12
N GLY A 155 25.14 -19.01 -0.99
CA GLY A 155 24.60 -19.16 -2.33
C GLY A 155 23.08 -19.46 -2.34
N GLU A 156 22.62 -20.35 -1.50
CA GLU A 156 21.20 -20.70 -1.33
C GLU A 156 20.39 -19.51 -0.82
N MET A 157 20.92 -18.77 0.17
CA MET A 157 20.29 -17.55 0.66
C MET A 157 20.23 -16.46 -0.42
N ARG A 158 21.24 -16.28 -1.27
CA ARG A 158 21.22 -15.36 -2.41
C ARG A 158 20.13 -15.71 -3.40
N ALA A 159 20.05 -16.96 -3.80
CA ALA A 159 18.99 -17.42 -4.73
C ALA A 159 17.58 -17.15 -4.14
N THR A 160 17.43 -17.32 -2.83
CA THR A 160 16.17 -16.98 -2.15
C THR A 160 15.89 -15.49 -2.18
N VAL A 161 16.88 -14.64 -1.92
CA VAL A 161 16.76 -13.18 -1.99
C VAL A 161 16.38 -12.70 -3.39
N GLU A 162 17.01 -13.24 -4.44
CA GLU A 162 16.69 -12.91 -5.84
C GLU A 162 15.24 -13.26 -6.18
N ARG A 163 14.78 -14.43 -5.73
CA ARG A 163 13.38 -14.82 -5.89
C ARG A 163 12.43 -13.86 -5.16
N GLN A 164 12.75 -13.50 -3.91
CA GLN A 164 11.95 -12.53 -3.12
C GLN A 164 11.93 -11.15 -3.77
N GLN A 165 13.05 -10.68 -4.33
CA GLN A 165 13.11 -9.41 -5.07
C GLN A 165 12.21 -9.43 -6.30
N SER A 166 12.23 -10.50 -7.07
CA SER A 166 11.34 -10.67 -8.24
C SER A 166 9.88 -10.64 -7.82
N GLU A 167 9.54 -11.31 -6.73
CA GLU A 167 8.18 -11.32 -6.21
C GLU A 167 7.74 -9.92 -5.71
N ILE A 168 8.60 -9.22 -4.99
CA ILE A 168 8.34 -7.84 -4.55
C ILE A 168 8.06 -6.94 -5.76
N ALA A 169 8.86 -7.03 -6.82
CA ALA A 169 8.66 -6.25 -8.03
C ALA A 169 7.27 -6.50 -8.66
N VAL A 170 6.87 -7.77 -8.77
CA VAL A 170 5.54 -8.15 -9.29
C VAL A 170 4.42 -7.63 -8.38
N LEU A 171 4.56 -7.75 -7.06
CA LEU A 171 3.56 -7.28 -6.11
C LEU A 171 3.44 -5.75 -6.14
N THR A 172 4.56 -5.03 -6.20
CA THR A 172 4.58 -3.56 -6.33
C THR A 172 3.82 -3.13 -7.58
N GLN A 173 4.15 -3.68 -8.75
CA GLN A 173 3.46 -3.37 -10.00
C GLN A 173 1.94 -3.63 -9.91
N ARG A 174 1.55 -4.69 -9.21
CA ARG A 174 0.12 -5.01 -9.02
C ARG A 174 -0.58 -4.02 -8.10
N VAL A 175 0.06 -3.61 -7.01
CA VAL A 175 -0.49 -2.59 -6.09
C VAL A 175 -0.67 -1.28 -6.84
N ASP A 176 0.32 -0.82 -7.60
CA ASP A 176 0.26 0.41 -8.40
C ASP A 176 -0.87 0.35 -9.45
N SER A 177 -1.00 -0.78 -10.13
CA SER A 177 -2.07 -0.99 -11.11
C SER A 177 -3.46 -0.95 -10.47
N LEU A 178 -3.63 -1.57 -9.29
CA LEU A 178 -4.89 -1.56 -8.55
C LEU A 178 -5.23 -0.15 -8.05
N SER A 179 -4.25 0.57 -7.52
CA SER A 179 -4.41 1.96 -7.06
C SER A 179 -4.87 2.88 -8.19
N THR A 180 -4.24 2.75 -9.36
CA THR A 180 -4.65 3.49 -10.57
C THR A 180 -6.08 3.14 -10.98
N ALA A 181 -6.42 1.85 -11.02
CA ALA A 181 -7.77 1.40 -11.38
C ALA A 181 -8.84 1.92 -10.40
N ASN A 182 -8.56 1.87 -9.09
CA ASN A 182 -9.46 2.39 -8.06
C ASN A 182 -9.68 3.89 -8.19
N THR A 183 -8.61 4.66 -8.41
CA THR A 183 -8.72 6.12 -8.63
C THR A 183 -9.63 6.43 -9.81
N VAL A 184 -9.46 5.73 -10.93
CA VAL A 184 -10.31 5.88 -12.12
C VAL A 184 -11.76 5.50 -11.83
N LEU A 185 -11.98 4.38 -11.10
CA LEU A 185 -13.34 3.93 -10.75
C LEU A 185 -14.03 4.93 -9.81
N ILE A 186 -13.34 5.46 -8.81
CA ILE A 186 -13.87 6.48 -7.90
C ILE A 186 -14.26 7.73 -8.68
N ALA A 187 -13.40 8.22 -9.58
CA ALA A 187 -13.69 9.38 -10.42
C ALA A 187 -14.93 9.16 -11.29
N ARG A 188 -15.01 8.00 -11.96
CA ARG A 188 -16.18 7.64 -12.78
C ARG A 188 -17.45 7.53 -11.97
N THR A 189 -17.39 6.87 -10.80
CA THR A 189 -18.56 6.72 -9.92
C THR A 189 -19.04 8.08 -9.43
N THR A 190 -18.12 8.97 -9.04
CA THR A 190 -18.44 10.34 -8.62
C THR A 190 -19.08 11.14 -9.76
N GLU A 191 -18.52 11.05 -10.97
CA GLU A 191 -19.09 11.71 -12.16
C GLU A 191 -20.48 11.17 -12.50
N MET A 192 -20.66 9.84 -12.50
CA MET A 192 -21.94 9.21 -12.76
C MET A 192 -22.99 9.62 -11.73
N SER A 193 -22.63 9.60 -10.43
CA SER A 193 -23.52 10.05 -9.36
C SER A 193 -23.90 11.52 -9.53
N ALA A 194 -22.95 12.40 -9.86
CA ALA A 194 -23.22 13.81 -10.11
C ALA A 194 -24.17 14.02 -11.31
N ARG A 195 -24.00 13.25 -12.39
CA ARG A 195 -24.90 13.29 -13.55
C ARG A 195 -26.29 12.73 -13.23
N GLU A 196 -26.36 11.68 -12.40
CA GLU A 196 -27.63 11.09 -11.98
C GLU A 196 -28.39 12.04 -11.05
N ASP A 197 -27.70 12.72 -10.16
CA ASP A 197 -28.24 13.67 -9.20
C ASP A 197 -28.61 15.02 -9.83
N SER A 198 -28.10 15.33 -11.02
CA SER A 198 -28.40 16.56 -11.70
C SER A 198 -29.81 16.56 -12.29
N VAL A 199 -30.60 17.58 -11.92
CA VAL A 199 -31.93 17.85 -12.43
C VAL A 199 -32.03 19.29 -12.88
N PHE A 200 -33.00 19.60 -13.71
CA PHE A 200 -33.08 20.84 -14.47
C PHE A 200 -34.36 21.59 -14.15
N VAL A 201 -34.24 22.82 -13.68
CA VAL A 201 -35.35 23.66 -13.27
C VAL A 201 -35.45 24.91 -14.13
N ALA A 202 -36.60 25.22 -14.65
CA ALA A 202 -36.89 26.48 -15.31
C ALA A 202 -38.16 27.12 -14.71
N VAL A 203 -38.05 28.38 -14.31
CA VAL A 203 -39.14 29.17 -13.76
C VAL A 203 -39.27 30.47 -14.59
N GLY A 204 -40.46 30.84 -14.95
CA GLY A 204 -40.66 32.10 -15.70
C GLY A 204 -42.07 32.33 -16.14
N SER A 205 -42.28 33.48 -16.82
CA SER A 205 -43.55 33.83 -17.44
C SER A 205 -43.81 32.91 -18.65
N GLU A 206 -45.10 32.76 -19.01
CA GLU A 206 -45.49 31.99 -20.18
C GLU A 206 -44.78 32.52 -21.47
N LYS A 207 -44.68 33.83 -21.63
CA LYS A 207 -44.03 34.46 -22.80
C LYS A 207 -42.53 34.16 -22.88
N ASP A 208 -41.83 34.22 -21.74
CA ASP A 208 -40.41 33.95 -21.68
C ASP A 208 -40.12 32.47 -21.96
N LEU A 209 -40.84 31.56 -21.34
CA LEU A 209 -40.65 30.14 -21.51
C LEU A 209 -40.96 29.64 -22.93
N ILE A 210 -41.97 30.28 -23.61
CA ILE A 210 -42.26 30.04 -25.05
C ILE A 210 -41.08 30.57 -25.90
N LYS A 211 -40.56 31.78 -25.62
CA LYS A 211 -39.45 32.36 -26.36
C LYS A 211 -38.19 31.51 -26.24
N ARG A 212 -37.96 30.91 -25.06
CA ARG A 212 -36.85 29.97 -24.80
C ARG A 212 -37.10 28.58 -25.38
N GLY A 213 -38.32 28.32 -25.94
CA GLY A 213 -38.64 27.02 -26.51
C GLY A 213 -38.90 25.89 -25.51
N LEU A 214 -39.12 26.22 -24.23
CA LEU A 214 -39.30 25.23 -23.14
C LEU A 214 -40.75 24.74 -23.04
N ILE A 215 -41.70 25.57 -23.44
CA ILE A 215 -43.12 25.25 -23.44
C ILE A 215 -43.76 25.62 -24.77
N ARG A 216 -44.87 25.00 -25.08
CA ARG A 216 -45.71 25.31 -26.27
C ARG A 216 -47.17 25.20 -25.94
N LYS A 217 -48.00 25.88 -26.73
CA LYS A 217 -49.47 25.77 -26.65
C LYS A 217 -49.98 24.71 -27.61
N GLU A 218 -50.66 23.72 -27.08
CA GLU A 218 -51.29 22.65 -27.86
C GLU A 218 -52.80 22.65 -27.67
N GLY A 219 -53.52 22.16 -28.66
CA GLY A 219 -54.98 22.08 -28.66
C GLY A 219 -55.64 23.40 -29.00
N GLY A 220 -56.92 23.46 -28.84
CA GLY A 220 -57.79 24.55 -29.18
C GLY A 220 -58.49 24.33 -30.53
N THR A 221 -59.81 24.41 -30.55
CA THR A 221 -60.64 24.37 -31.81
C THR A 221 -60.55 25.69 -32.52
N LYS A 222 -60.24 25.68 -33.82
CA LYS A 222 -60.16 26.89 -34.68
C LYS A 222 -61.50 27.64 -34.78
N LEU A 223 -62.60 27.05 -34.33
CA LEU A 223 -63.95 27.54 -34.53
C LEU A 223 -64.50 28.49 -33.47
N MET A 224 -63.84 28.61 -32.29
CA MET A 224 -64.26 29.53 -31.22
C MET A 224 -63.09 30.22 -30.54
N PHE A 225 -62.66 31.34 -31.01
CA PHE A 225 -61.76 32.31 -30.35
C PHE A 225 -60.54 31.74 -29.53
N GLY A 226 -59.99 30.60 -29.98
CA GLY A 226 -58.78 30.07 -29.38
C GLY A 226 -58.91 29.57 -27.92
N ARG A 227 -60.12 29.42 -27.42
CA ARG A 227 -60.34 28.81 -26.06
C ARG A 227 -59.98 27.34 -26.07
N GLY A 228 -59.28 26.89 -25.04
CA GLY A 228 -58.89 25.48 -24.84
C GLY A 228 -57.43 25.13 -25.18
N LYS A 229 -56.58 26.11 -25.45
CA LYS A 229 -55.12 25.84 -25.60
C LYS A 229 -54.53 25.48 -24.25
N THR A 230 -53.85 24.33 -24.20
CA THR A 230 -53.13 23.86 -23.00
C THR A 230 -51.63 24.11 -23.17
N ILE A 231 -51.00 24.57 -22.11
CA ILE A 231 -49.54 24.73 -22.06
C ILE A 231 -48.94 23.36 -21.74
N VAL A 232 -48.02 22.91 -22.58
CA VAL A 232 -47.31 21.64 -22.42
C VAL A 232 -45.78 21.89 -22.56
N ALA A 233 -44.97 21.05 -21.96
CA ALA A 233 -43.53 21.07 -22.14
C ALA A 233 -43.18 20.80 -23.62
N ALA A 234 -42.12 21.40 -24.11
CA ALA A 234 -41.59 21.12 -25.44
C ALA A 234 -41.11 19.67 -25.54
N ARG A 235 -41.08 19.11 -26.76
CA ARG A 235 -40.63 17.72 -26.98
C ARG A 235 -39.12 17.53 -26.79
N HIS A 236 -38.38 18.57 -27.16
CA HIS A 236 -36.90 18.62 -26.94
C HIS A 236 -36.61 19.70 -25.93
N LEU A 237 -36.01 19.31 -24.81
CA LEU A 237 -35.57 20.20 -23.73
C LEU A 237 -34.07 20.15 -23.68
N GLU A 238 -33.42 21.29 -23.93
CA GLU A 238 -31.97 21.41 -23.87
C GLU A 238 -31.54 21.81 -22.46
N PRO A 239 -30.66 21.03 -21.78
CA PRO A 239 -30.22 21.31 -20.42
C PRO A 239 -29.65 22.75 -20.23
N ALA A 240 -29.01 23.29 -21.26
CA ALA A 240 -28.40 24.64 -21.23
C ALA A 240 -29.44 25.76 -21.00
N GLN A 241 -30.74 25.49 -21.23
CA GLN A 241 -31.82 26.44 -21.03
C GLN A 241 -32.41 26.42 -19.60
N PHE A 242 -31.88 25.56 -18.74
CA PHE A 242 -32.36 25.33 -17.38
C PHE A 242 -31.27 25.69 -16.36
N GLN A 243 -31.69 25.95 -15.15
CA GLN A 243 -30.83 25.96 -14.00
C GLN A 243 -30.58 24.50 -13.55
N THR A 244 -29.36 24.08 -13.50
CA THR A 244 -28.98 22.76 -12.99
C THR A 244 -28.92 22.84 -11.47
N ILE A 245 -29.61 21.90 -10.79
CA ILE A 245 -29.58 21.74 -9.35
C ILE A 245 -29.34 20.27 -8.99
N SER A 246 -28.97 19.99 -7.75
CA SER A 246 -28.82 18.62 -7.25
C SER A 246 -30.14 18.14 -6.63
N LYS A 247 -30.69 17.02 -7.12
CA LYS A 247 -31.94 16.46 -6.57
C LYS A 247 -31.81 16.09 -5.09
N LEU A 248 -30.59 15.72 -4.62
CA LEU A 248 -30.35 15.29 -3.24
C LEU A 248 -30.04 16.44 -2.29
N LYS A 249 -29.44 17.53 -2.79
CA LYS A 249 -29.03 18.68 -1.95
C LYS A 249 -30.08 19.79 -1.94
N ASP A 250 -30.70 20.06 -3.10
CA ASP A 250 -31.64 21.14 -3.27
C ASP A 250 -33.09 20.68 -3.10
N LEU A 251 -33.45 20.31 -1.88
CA LEU A 251 -34.77 19.80 -1.52
C LEU A 251 -35.85 20.87 -1.55
N THR A 252 -35.49 22.15 -1.59
CA THR A 252 -36.45 23.27 -1.63
C THR A 252 -36.11 24.18 -2.81
N ILE A 253 -37.06 24.32 -3.70
CA ILE A 253 -36.96 25.22 -4.85
C ILE A 253 -37.73 26.50 -4.52
N ASN A 254 -36.97 27.57 -4.32
CA ASN A 254 -37.53 28.92 -4.08
C ASN A 254 -37.96 29.55 -5.39
N LEU A 255 -39.17 30.10 -5.40
CA LEU A 255 -39.75 30.76 -6.56
C LEU A 255 -39.34 32.23 -6.59
N PRO A 256 -39.14 32.82 -7.80
CA PRO A 256 -38.66 34.20 -7.92
C PRO A 256 -39.54 35.24 -7.26
N ASP A 257 -40.88 35.10 -7.36
CA ASP A 257 -41.83 35.94 -6.67
C ASP A 257 -42.72 35.09 -5.74
N PRO A 258 -42.55 35.20 -4.42
CA PRO A 258 -43.30 34.40 -3.46
C PRO A 258 -44.80 34.76 -3.42
N ASN A 259 -45.22 35.91 -3.97
CA ASN A 259 -46.61 36.32 -4.01
C ASN A 259 -47.37 35.76 -5.19
N LYS A 260 -46.66 35.31 -6.23
CA LYS A 260 -47.27 34.76 -7.44
C LYS A 260 -47.48 33.26 -7.32
N THR A 261 -48.44 32.79 -8.12
CA THR A 261 -48.74 31.35 -8.24
C THR A 261 -48.06 30.80 -9.47
N TYR A 262 -47.43 29.66 -9.38
CA TYR A 262 -46.78 28.98 -10.48
C TYR A 262 -47.40 27.63 -10.72
N ARG A 263 -47.58 27.27 -11.99
CA ARG A 263 -48.09 25.96 -12.39
C ARG A 263 -46.97 25.08 -12.92
N ILE A 264 -46.89 23.85 -12.42
CA ILE A 264 -45.99 22.82 -12.92
C ILE A 264 -46.54 22.28 -14.22
N VAL A 265 -45.71 22.24 -15.28
CA VAL A 265 -46.10 21.81 -16.64
C VAL A 265 -45.49 20.45 -16.97
N THR A 266 -44.44 20.06 -16.32
CA THR A 266 -43.77 18.78 -16.49
C THR A 266 -44.39 17.68 -15.61
N ARG A 267 -44.00 16.41 -15.85
CA ARG A 267 -44.59 15.25 -15.17
C ARG A 267 -43.76 14.87 -13.92
N GLN A 268 -44.05 15.57 -12.81
CA GLN A 268 -43.51 15.18 -11.49
C GLN A 268 -44.59 14.48 -10.68
N ASP A 269 -44.18 13.59 -9.78
CA ASP A 269 -45.10 13.00 -8.81
C ASP A 269 -45.29 13.94 -7.62
N MET A 270 -46.42 14.63 -7.63
CA MET A 270 -46.76 15.66 -6.63
C MET A 270 -47.09 15.10 -5.25
N HIS A 271 -47.19 13.77 -5.08
CA HIS A 271 -47.34 13.15 -3.75
C HIS A 271 -46.08 13.29 -2.90
N PHE A 272 -44.92 13.45 -3.55
CA PHE A 272 -43.62 13.58 -2.92
C PHE A 272 -43.11 15.03 -2.83
N ALA A 273 -44.06 15.98 -2.95
CA ALA A 273 -43.77 17.40 -2.77
C ALA A 273 -44.89 18.05 -1.95
N GLU A 274 -44.58 19.18 -1.33
CA GLU A 274 -45.52 19.98 -0.55
C GLU A 274 -45.95 21.22 -1.37
N PRO A 275 -46.82 21.09 -2.37
CA PRO A 275 -47.42 22.21 -3.05
C PRO A 275 -48.67 22.66 -2.29
N GLN A 276 -49.04 23.91 -2.42
CA GLN A 276 -50.27 24.43 -1.80
C GLN A 276 -51.59 23.87 -2.40
N ASP A 277 -51.56 23.44 -3.67
CA ASP A 277 -52.71 22.82 -4.36
C ASP A 277 -52.21 21.63 -5.20
N PRO A 278 -52.07 20.41 -4.60
CA PRO A 278 -51.58 19.23 -5.28
C PRO A 278 -52.43 18.82 -6.49
N LYS A 279 -53.75 18.99 -6.40
CA LYS A 279 -54.69 18.56 -7.47
C LYS A 279 -54.51 19.39 -8.73
N LYS A 280 -54.09 20.62 -8.65
CA LYS A 280 -53.91 21.54 -9.77
C LYS A 280 -52.44 21.77 -10.16
N GLY A 281 -51.48 21.14 -9.45
CA GLY A 281 -50.05 21.31 -9.69
C GLY A 281 -49.61 22.79 -9.52
N ARG A 282 -50.21 23.50 -8.59
CA ARG A 282 -49.93 24.92 -8.30
C ARG A 282 -49.07 25.08 -7.06
N VAL A 283 -48.09 25.95 -7.17
CA VAL A 283 -47.12 26.23 -6.10
C VAL A 283 -47.02 27.73 -5.88
N LYS A 284 -46.91 28.15 -4.63
CA LYS A 284 -46.67 29.55 -4.24
C LYS A 284 -45.53 29.62 -3.22
N GLY A 285 -44.66 30.60 -3.34
CA GLY A 285 -43.53 30.81 -2.44
C GLY A 285 -42.36 29.83 -2.66
N SER A 286 -42.50 28.58 -2.29
CA SER A 286 -41.48 27.54 -2.50
C SER A 286 -42.10 26.17 -2.75
N LEU A 287 -41.36 25.30 -3.40
CA LEU A 287 -41.71 23.88 -3.58
C LEU A 287 -40.70 23.05 -2.76
N LYS A 288 -41.21 22.39 -1.73
CA LYS A 288 -40.41 21.50 -0.90
C LYS A 288 -40.64 20.06 -1.32
N ILE A 289 -39.56 19.32 -1.51
CA ILE A 289 -39.54 17.94 -2.01
C ILE A 289 -39.26 17.02 -0.82
N SER A 290 -40.17 16.07 -0.56
CA SER A 290 -40.07 15.12 0.56
C SER A 290 -39.28 13.87 0.16
N ASP A 291 -39.48 13.34 -1.05
CA ASP A 291 -38.72 12.25 -1.62
C ASP A 291 -38.21 12.64 -3.01
N PRO A 292 -36.91 13.02 -3.12
CA PRO A 292 -36.34 13.45 -4.38
C PRO A 292 -36.34 12.40 -5.47
N ASN A 293 -36.08 11.13 -5.12
CA ASN A 293 -36.01 10.07 -6.11
C ASN A 293 -37.36 9.79 -6.75
N ALA A 294 -38.42 9.73 -5.94
CA ALA A 294 -39.77 9.54 -6.42
C ALA A 294 -40.28 10.76 -7.17
N PHE A 295 -40.08 11.97 -6.66
CA PHE A 295 -40.50 13.22 -7.32
C PHE A 295 -39.90 13.38 -8.72
N TRP A 296 -38.58 13.13 -8.87
CA TRP A 296 -37.86 13.26 -10.13
C TRP A 296 -37.94 12.00 -11.03
N GLY A 297 -38.56 10.93 -10.55
CA GLY A 297 -38.67 9.67 -11.29
C GLY A 297 -39.37 9.78 -12.63
N GLY A 298 -40.35 10.69 -12.75
CA GLY A 298 -41.11 10.91 -13.97
C GLY A 298 -40.43 11.80 -15.01
N SER A 299 -39.57 12.72 -14.58
CA SER A 299 -38.81 13.64 -15.44
C SER A 299 -37.68 14.32 -14.69
N LYS A 300 -36.50 14.43 -15.29
CA LYS A 300 -35.39 15.23 -14.79
C LYS A 300 -35.58 16.74 -15.01
N TYR A 301 -36.62 17.16 -15.73
CA TYR A 301 -36.93 18.57 -16.04
C TYR A 301 -38.18 19.02 -15.28
N LEU A 302 -38.05 20.14 -14.59
CA LEU A 302 -39.18 20.81 -13.91
C LEU A 302 -39.37 22.20 -14.53
N ILE A 303 -40.56 22.45 -15.04
CA ILE A 303 -40.94 23.74 -15.62
C ILE A 303 -42.11 24.33 -14.82
N LEU A 304 -41.88 25.52 -14.26
CA LEU A 304 -42.82 26.29 -13.47
C LEU A 304 -43.20 27.54 -14.24
N VAL A 305 -44.50 27.64 -14.63
CA VAL A 305 -45.04 28.77 -15.38
C VAL A 305 -45.81 29.67 -14.45
N GLU A 306 -45.44 30.96 -14.41
CA GLU A 306 -46.15 32.01 -13.69
C GLU A 306 -47.58 32.15 -14.20
N GLN A 307 -48.55 32.30 -13.27
CA GLN A 307 -49.98 32.49 -13.58
C GLN A 307 -50.49 33.89 -13.23
#